data_7407ec25c5618eb67e8d5b688b666211
#
_entry.id   7407ec25c5618eb67e8d5b688b666211
#
_cell.length_a   1.000
_cell.length_b   1.000
_cell.length_c   1.000
_cell.angle_alpha   90.00
_cell.angle_beta   90.00
_cell.angle_gamma   90.00
#
_symmetry.space_group_name_H-M   'P 1'
#
loop_
_entity.id
_entity.type
_entity.pdbx_description
1 polymer ?
#
loop_
_entity_poly.entity_id
_entity_poly.type
_entity_poly.pdbx_seq_one_letter_code
_entity_poly.pdbx_strand_id
1 'polypeptide(L)'
;MKKSILKTVHESAKSLYDTGLVDVTTMRELDAMCLPPIKELSPTEIKKIRLRAKISQPVFAYVLNVSPSTVKHWESGNKHPSGAALKLLNVISQRGMRAVV
;
A
#
# COMPACT_ATOMS: atom_id res chain seq x y z
N MET A 1 5.93 -4.98 18.31
CA MET A 1 5.34 -6.05 19.11
C MET A 1 4.10 -6.65 18.47
N LYS A 2 3.06 -5.86 18.13
CA LYS A 2 1.86 -6.41 17.46
C LYS A 2 2.18 -7.15 16.16
N LYS A 3 3.14 -6.64 15.36
CA LYS A 3 3.57 -7.30 14.11
C LYS A 3 4.19 -8.67 14.36
N SER A 4 4.99 -8.81 15.41
CA SER A 4 5.63 -10.09 15.76
C SER A 4 4.60 -11.14 16.19
N ILE A 5 3.60 -10.72 16.96
CA ILE A 5 2.51 -11.60 17.40
C ILE A 5 1.67 -12.05 16.20
N LEU A 6 1.27 -11.12 15.33
CA LEU A 6 0.50 -11.44 14.13
C LEU A 6 1.27 -12.33 13.17
N LYS A 7 2.57 -12.08 13.01
CA LYS A 7 3.44 -12.93 12.18
C LYS A 7 3.53 -14.34 12.73
N THR A 8 3.70 -14.50 14.04
CA THR A 8 3.76 -15.81 14.69
C THR A 8 2.45 -16.56 14.52
N VAL A 9 1.32 -15.90 14.73
CA VAL A 9 -0.02 -16.48 14.51
C VAL A 9 -0.18 -16.91 13.05
N HIS A 10 0.23 -16.08 12.11
CA HIS A 10 0.15 -16.39 10.68
C HIS A 10 0.99 -17.61 10.31
N GLU A 11 2.23 -17.68 10.79
CA GLU A 11 3.13 -18.82 10.54
C GLU A 11 2.56 -20.12 11.10
N SER A 12 2.00 -20.07 12.30
CA SER A 12 1.35 -21.23 12.94
C SER A 12 0.12 -21.68 12.14
N ALA A 13 -0.71 -20.73 11.70
CA ALA A 13 -1.89 -21.01 10.89
C ALA A 13 -1.52 -21.59 9.53
N LYS A 14 -0.44 -21.09 8.90
CA LYS A 14 0.07 -21.62 7.64
C LYS A 14 0.51 -23.07 7.79
N SER A 15 1.19 -23.38 8.86
CA SER A 15 1.59 -24.77 9.17
C SER A 15 0.37 -25.68 9.30
N LEU A 16 -0.69 -25.23 9.99
CA LEU A 16 -1.94 -25.96 10.10
C LEU A 16 -2.67 -26.10 8.76
N TYR A 17 -2.63 -25.07 7.95
CA TYR A 17 -3.20 -25.13 6.58
C TYR A 17 -2.48 -26.18 5.74
N ASP A 18 -1.14 -26.19 5.78
CA ASP A 18 -0.34 -27.17 5.03
C ASP A 18 -0.63 -28.60 5.47
N THR A 19 -1.06 -28.80 6.71
CA THR A 19 -1.48 -30.11 7.22
C THR A 19 -2.98 -30.39 7.02
N GLY A 20 -3.73 -29.45 6.43
CA GLY A 20 -5.16 -29.60 6.17
C GLY A 20 -6.07 -29.31 7.36
N LEU A 21 -5.53 -28.76 8.46
CA LEU A 21 -6.31 -28.44 9.66
C LEU A 21 -6.99 -27.07 9.63
N VAL A 22 -6.57 -26.19 8.72
CA VAL A 22 -7.13 -24.84 8.53
C VAL A 22 -7.55 -24.70 7.07
N ASP A 23 -8.74 -24.15 6.81
CA ASP A 23 -9.24 -24.00 5.45
C ASP A 23 -8.68 -22.74 4.76
N VAL A 24 -8.94 -22.66 3.43
CA VAL A 24 -8.45 -21.55 2.59
C VAL A 24 -9.03 -20.21 3.03
N THR A 25 -10.30 -20.16 3.44
CA THR A 25 -10.94 -18.92 3.87
C THR A 25 -10.27 -18.37 5.12
N THR A 26 -10.01 -19.21 6.11
CA THR A 26 -9.32 -18.83 7.34
C THR A 26 -7.90 -18.33 7.04
N MET A 27 -7.17 -19.00 6.13
CA MET A 27 -5.84 -18.53 5.72
C MET A 27 -5.87 -17.17 5.06
N ARG A 28 -6.85 -16.91 4.21
CA ARG A 28 -7.01 -15.58 3.56
C ARG A 28 -7.30 -14.49 4.57
N GLU A 29 -8.12 -14.77 5.58
CA GLU A 29 -8.40 -13.82 6.65
C GLU A 29 -7.15 -13.51 7.46
N LEU A 30 -6.34 -14.52 7.79
CA LEU A 30 -5.08 -14.33 8.50
C LEU A 30 -4.04 -13.60 7.67
N ASP A 31 -3.97 -13.87 6.36
CA ASP A 31 -3.10 -13.13 5.43
C ASP A 31 -3.46 -11.65 5.42
N ALA A 32 -4.75 -11.33 5.37
CA ALA A 32 -5.20 -9.93 5.40
C ALA A 32 -4.82 -9.23 6.71
N MET A 33 -4.88 -9.93 7.85
CA MET A 33 -4.47 -9.39 9.14
C MET A 33 -2.99 -9.09 9.23
N CYS A 34 -2.16 -9.77 8.44
CA CYS A 34 -0.70 -9.60 8.42
C CYS A 34 -0.24 -8.56 7.38
N LEU A 35 -1.14 -7.98 6.60
CA LEU A 35 -0.79 -6.92 5.66
C LEU A 35 -0.42 -5.63 6.41
N PRO A 36 0.57 -4.87 5.90
CA PRO A 36 0.91 -3.58 6.50
C PRO A 36 -0.30 -2.64 6.52
N PRO A 37 -0.50 -1.88 7.60
CA PRO A 37 -1.57 -0.90 7.63
C PRO A 37 -1.35 0.19 6.59
N ILE A 38 -2.44 0.69 6.01
CA ILE A 38 -2.40 1.81 5.07
C ILE A 38 -2.24 3.10 5.89
N LYS A 39 -1.19 3.87 5.57
CA LYS A 39 -0.92 5.15 6.23
C LYS A 39 -1.51 6.29 5.41
N GLU A 40 -2.10 7.27 6.08
CA GLU A 40 -2.37 8.55 5.44
C GLU A 40 -1.04 9.24 5.12
N LEU A 41 -0.99 9.92 3.98
CA LEU A 41 0.21 10.57 3.50
C LEU A 41 -0.02 12.09 3.44
N SER A 42 0.94 12.84 3.94
CA SER A 42 0.95 14.29 3.84
C SER A 42 1.27 14.72 2.41
N PRO A 43 0.90 15.97 2.00
CA PRO A 43 1.29 16.50 0.70
C PRO A 43 2.80 16.41 0.45
N THR A 44 3.61 16.68 1.46
CA THR A 44 5.07 16.60 1.37
C THR A 44 5.53 15.16 1.12
N GLU A 45 4.94 14.19 1.78
CA GLU A 45 5.27 12.77 1.59
C GLU A 45 4.93 12.30 0.18
N ILE A 46 3.77 12.71 -0.35
CA ILE A 46 3.35 12.37 -1.71
C ILE A 46 4.34 12.95 -2.73
N LYS A 47 4.74 14.21 -2.56
CA LYS A 47 5.74 14.85 -3.40
C LYS A 47 7.09 14.14 -3.32
N LYS A 48 7.51 13.73 -2.13
CA LYS A 48 8.76 12.98 -1.95
C LYS A 48 8.74 11.64 -2.69
N ILE A 49 7.63 10.92 -2.65
CA ILE A 49 7.46 9.67 -3.38
C ILE A 49 7.68 9.92 -4.88
N ARG A 50 7.04 10.94 -5.43
CA ARG A 50 7.18 11.30 -6.83
C ARG A 50 8.62 11.69 -7.20
N LEU A 51 9.23 12.55 -6.39
CA LEU A 51 10.59 13.03 -6.65
C LEU A 51 11.63 11.91 -6.53
N ARG A 52 11.40 10.96 -5.64
CA ARG A 52 12.28 9.77 -5.51
C ARG A 52 12.26 8.94 -6.78
N ALA A 53 11.12 8.86 -7.44
CA ALA A 53 10.96 8.16 -8.72
C ALA A 53 11.46 9.00 -9.92
N LYS A 54 11.79 10.27 -9.70
CA LYS A 54 12.29 11.20 -10.73
C LYS A 54 11.31 11.40 -11.89
N ILE A 55 10.03 11.51 -11.58
CA ILE A 55 8.97 11.69 -12.59
C ILE A 55 8.19 12.98 -12.34
N SER A 56 7.55 13.49 -13.39
CA SER A 56 6.70 14.67 -13.33
C SER A 56 5.32 14.34 -12.76
N GLN A 57 4.56 15.37 -12.41
CA GLN A 57 3.17 15.20 -11.97
C GLN A 57 2.29 14.49 -13.01
N PRO A 58 2.33 14.86 -14.32
CA PRO A 58 1.54 14.15 -15.32
C PRO A 58 1.91 12.67 -15.45
N VAL A 59 3.19 12.32 -15.39
CA VAL A 59 3.62 10.93 -15.44
C VAL A 59 3.16 10.16 -14.21
N PHE A 60 3.27 10.75 -13.03
CA PHE A 60 2.79 10.15 -11.80
C PHE A 60 1.28 9.91 -11.83
N ALA A 61 0.52 10.89 -12.33
CA ALA A 61 -0.92 10.77 -12.52
C ALA A 61 -1.27 9.62 -13.47
N TYR A 62 -0.53 9.46 -14.56
CA TYR A 62 -0.73 8.37 -15.50
C TYR A 62 -0.51 7.02 -14.83
N VAL A 63 0.56 6.87 -14.07
CA VAL A 63 0.88 5.63 -13.35
C VAL A 63 -0.22 5.28 -12.36
N LEU A 64 -0.78 6.27 -11.66
CA LEU A 64 -1.82 6.08 -10.67
C LEU A 64 -3.23 6.04 -11.27
N ASN A 65 -3.35 6.24 -12.58
CA ASN A 65 -4.64 6.31 -13.29
C ASN A 65 -5.56 7.39 -12.73
N VAL A 66 -5.01 8.55 -12.48
CA VAL A 66 -5.75 9.75 -12.05
C VAL A 66 -5.38 10.93 -12.95
N SER A 67 -6.10 12.04 -12.84
CA SER A 67 -5.77 13.24 -13.62
C SER A 67 -4.54 13.95 -13.03
N PRO A 68 -3.74 14.67 -13.87
CA PRO A 68 -2.65 15.51 -13.36
C PRO A 68 -3.11 16.55 -12.34
N SER A 69 -4.31 17.09 -12.52
CA SER A 69 -4.95 18.01 -11.59
C SER A 69 -5.11 17.37 -10.19
N THR A 70 -5.47 16.10 -10.14
CA THR A 70 -5.62 15.36 -8.90
C THR A 70 -4.29 15.28 -8.14
N VAL A 71 -3.20 14.92 -8.81
CA VAL A 71 -1.87 14.89 -8.20
C VAL A 71 -1.47 16.26 -7.69
N LYS A 72 -1.71 17.30 -8.47
CA LYS A 72 -1.43 18.67 -8.08
C LYS A 72 -2.17 19.05 -6.79
N HIS A 73 -3.45 18.68 -6.69
CA HIS A 73 -4.25 18.94 -5.49
C HIS A 73 -3.75 18.16 -4.27
N TRP A 74 -3.29 16.94 -4.46
CA TRP A 74 -2.70 16.17 -3.36
C TRP A 74 -1.42 16.82 -2.84
N GLU A 75 -0.56 17.29 -3.74
CA GLU A 75 0.73 17.89 -3.35
C GLU A 75 0.56 19.32 -2.80
N SER A 76 -0.53 19.98 -3.10
CA SER A 76 -0.84 21.31 -2.55
C SER A 76 -1.67 21.25 -1.25
N GLY A 77 -2.19 20.09 -0.89
CA GLY A 77 -3.00 19.91 0.29
C GLY A 77 -4.49 20.21 0.10
N ASN A 78 -4.92 20.59 -1.11
CA ASN A 78 -6.33 20.89 -1.39
C ASN A 78 -7.22 19.65 -1.33
N LYS A 79 -6.68 18.49 -1.67
CA LYS A 79 -7.37 17.22 -1.62
C LYS A 79 -6.43 16.15 -1.08
N HIS A 80 -6.99 15.08 -0.54
CA HIS A 80 -6.24 13.96 0.00
C HIS A 80 -6.57 12.69 -0.77
N PRO A 81 -5.57 11.84 -1.07
CA PRO A 81 -5.85 10.55 -1.69
C PRO A 81 -6.64 9.66 -0.73
N SER A 82 -7.50 8.83 -1.29
CA SER A 82 -8.30 7.86 -0.54
C SER A 82 -8.49 6.59 -1.36
N GLY A 83 -8.98 5.55 -0.73
CA GLY A 83 -9.28 4.29 -1.40
C GLY A 83 -8.08 3.69 -2.13
N ALA A 84 -8.29 3.26 -3.37
CA ALA A 84 -7.28 2.58 -4.17
C ALA A 84 -6.04 3.45 -4.42
N ALA A 85 -6.21 4.76 -4.63
CA ALA A 85 -5.09 5.68 -4.84
C ALA A 85 -4.17 5.74 -3.62
N LEU A 86 -4.74 5.82 -2.42
CA LEU A 86 -3.96 5.82 -1.19
C LEU A 86 -3.22 4.49 -1.00
N LYS A 87 -3.84 3.38 -1.31
CA LYS A 87 -3.20 2.07 -1.27
C LYS A 87 -2.01 1.99 -2.22
N LEU A 88 -2.18 2.45 -3.47
CA LEU A 88 -1.10 2.46 -4.46
C LEU A 88 0.06 3.33 -4.00
N LEU A 89 -0.22 4.50 -3.45
CA LEU A 89 0.81 5.39 -2.92
C LEU A 89 1.59 4.74 -1.77
N ASN A 90 0.91 4.03 -0.88
CA ASN A 90 1.57 3.27 0.18
C ASN A 90 2.47 2.17 -0.38
N VAL A 91 2.01 1.43 -1.39
CA VAL A 91 2.80 0.38 -2.03
C VAL A 91 4.06 0.97 -2.68
N ILE A 92 3.92 2.08 -3.40
CA ILE A 92 5.04 2.77 -4.04
C ILE A 92 6.03 3.26 -2.97
N SER A 93 5.54 3.82 -1.88
CA SER A 93 6.38 4.29 -0.78
C SER A 93 7.22 3.17 -0.17
N GLN A 94 6.66 2.00 -0.05
CA GLN A 94 7.32 0.85 0.57
C GLN A 94 8.18 0.03 -0.39
N ARG A 95 7.76 -0.11 -1.64
CA ARG A 95 8.38 -1.02 -2.62
C ARG A 95 8.94 -0.32 -3.86
N GLY A 96 8.69 0.96 -4.02
CA GLY A 96 9.10 1.74 -5.19
C GLY A 96 8.14 1.60 -6.37
N MET A 97 8.41 2.37 -7.42
CA MET A 97 7.54 2.45 -8.61
C MET A 97 7.43 1.13 -9.37
N ARG A 98 8.42 0.27 -9.28
CA ARG A 98 8.40 -1.02 -9.97
C ARG A 98 7.26 -1.94 -9.53
N ALA A 99 6.72 -1.69 -8.34
CA ALA A 99 5.60 -2.47 -7.83
C ALA A 99 4.29 -2.22 -8.58
N VAL A 100 4.17 -1.09 -9.29
CA VAL A 100 2.94 -0.68 -9.98
C VAL A 100 3.14 -0.43 -11.49
N VAL A 101 4.36 -0.51 -11.97
CA VAL A 101 4.71 -0.29 -13.39
C VAL A 101 5.10 -1.57 -14.08
#